data_80789bdd2866ea47a1e289f3292197af
#
_entry.id   80789bdd2866ea47a1e289f3292197af
#
_cell.length_a   1.000
_cell.length_b   1.000
_cell.length_c   1.000
_cell.angle_alpha   90.00
_cell.angle_beta   90.00
_cell.angle_gamma   90.00
#
_symmetry.space_group_name_H-M   'P 1'
#
loop_
_entity.id
_entity.type
_entity.pdbx_description
1 polymer ?
#
loop_
_entity_poly.entity_id
_entity_poly.type
_entity_poly.pdbx_seq_one_letter_code
_entity_poly.pdbx_strand_id
1 'polypeptide(L)'
;MKKFLIAAALTAILSAAGPAQCQSTTWQLDPAHSNAQFSVRHLGISNVQGEFTKVSGTVNLDDQDVSKSTVNASIDVASLDTRVQHRDDDLKSDHFFDVAKFPTITFQSTKIVSTGDGTAKMTGSLTLHGVTKEVTFDVTGPTKPIQVMNGTRRGASAITKINRQDFGMVYMTNNLPGGDEMIGDTVTITLDIEMVKK
;
A
#
# COMPACT_ATOMS: atom_id res chain seq x y z
N MET A 1 60.81 -26.31 53.45
CA MET A 1 59.37 -25.99 53.23
C MET A 1 59.21 -25.04 52.04
N LYS A 2 58.81 -25.55 50.87
CA LYS A 2 58.65 -24.73 49.63
C LYS A 2 57.18 -24.36 49.50
N LYS A 3 56.87 -23.07 49.55
CA LYS A 3 55.50 -22.55 49.31
C LYS A 3 55.26 -22.41 47.79
N PHE A 4 54.31 -23.14 47.24
CA PHE A 4 53.82 -22.94 45.90
C PHE A 4 52.70 -21.88 45.91
N LEU A 5 52.93 -20.79 45.17
CA LEU A 5 51.89 -19.77 44.85
C LEU A 5 51.19 -20.21 43.55
N ILE A 6 49.89 -20.51 43.66
CA ILE A 6 49.03 -20.77 42.52
C ILE A 6 48.41 -19.41 42.10
N ALA A 7 48.83 -18.91 40.95
CA ALA A 7 48.20 -17.74 40.34
C ALA A 7 46.98 -18.21 39.52
N ALA A 8 45.78 -17.85 39.94
CA ALA A 8 44.57 -18.07 39.16
C ALA A 8 44.41 -16.98 38.13
N ALA A 9 44.56 -17.36 36.86
CA ALA A 9 44.27 -16.45 35.71
C ALA A 9 42.77 -16.43 35.47
N LEU A 10 42.16 -15.28 35.71
CA LEU A 10 40.74 -15.03 35.42
C LEU A 10 40.63 -14.59 33.95
N THR A 11 40.22 -15.50 33.04
CA THR A 11 39.95 -15.21 31.65
C THR A 11 38.58 -14.57 31.53
N ALA A 12 38.50 -13.27 31.32
CA ALA A 12 37.28 -12.56 30.99
C ALA A 12 36.86 -12.88 29.55
N ILE A 13 35.80 -13.65 29.38
CA ILE A 13 35.17 -13.90 28.07
C ILE A 13 34.36 -12.65 27.71
N LEU A 14 34.88 -11.81 26.83
CA LEU A 14 34.17 -10.70 26.24
C LEU A 14 33.20 -11.30 25.17
N SER A 15 31.94 -11.49 25.55
CA SER A 15 30.89 -11.83 24.59
C SER A 15 30.67 -10.63 23.67
N ALA A 16 31.22 -10.66 22.48
CA ALA A 16 30.88 -9.72 21.43
C ALA A 16 29.42 -9.97 21.03
N ALA A 17 28.51 -9.14 21.54
CA ALA A 17 27.16 -9.07 20.98
C ALA A 17 27.29 -8.54 19.54
N GLY A 18 27.18 -9.44 18.56
CA GLY A 18 27.08 -9.04 17.16
C GLY A 18 25.88 -8.12 16.96
N PRO A 19 25.90 -7.22 15.95
CA PRO A 19 24.76 -6.37 15.64
C PRO A 19 23.53 -7.27 15.47
N ALA A 20 22.46 -6.96 16.25
CA ALA A 20 21.19 -7.63 16.07
C ALA A 20 20.74 -7.37 14.63
N GLN A 21 20.79 -8.37 13.78
CA GLN A 21 20.26 -8.29 12.41
C GLN A 21 18.77 -8.04 12.55
N CYS A 22 18.36 -6.85 12.14
CA CYS A 22 16.96 -6.48 11.99
C CYS A 22 16.36 -7.42 10.95
N GLN A 23 15.59 -8.43 11.39
CA GLN A 23 14.97 -9.41 10.50
C GLN A 23 13.64 -8.86 10.04
N SER A 24 13.64 -8.21 8.87
CA SER A 24 12.39 -7.93 8.19
C SER A 24 11.72 -9.25 7.79
N THR A 25 10.42 -9.35 8.00
CA THR A 25 9.62 -10.50 7.58
C THR A 25 8.92 -10.15 6.26
N THR A 26 9.00 -11.04 5.28
CA THR A 26 8.33 -10.88 3.99
C THR A 26 6.90 -11.40 4.06
N TRP A 27 5.97 -10.57 3.63
CA TRP A 27 4.54 -10.86 3.53
C TRP A 27 4.10 -10.69 2.09
N GLN A 28 3.22 -11.57 1.62
CA GLN A 28 2.58 -11.48 0.32
C GLN A 28 1.14 -11.04 0.50
N LEU A 29 0.67 -10.10 -0.31
CA LEU A 29 -0.76 -9.75 -0.32
C LEU A 29 -1.58 -10.97 -0.73
N ASP A 30 -2.67 -11.22 -0.01
CA ASP A 30 -3.66 -12.25 -0.37
C ASP A 30 -4.68 -11.64 -1.33
N PRO A 31 -4.68 -12.01 -2.62
CA PRO A 31 -5.57 -11.40 -3.59
C PRO A 31 -7.05 -11.76 -3.38
N ALA A 32 -7.34 -12.82 -2.62
CA ALA A 32 -8.73 -13.21 -2.33
C ALA A 32 -9.37 -12.37 -1.21
N HIS A 33 -8.54 -11.72 -0.38
CA HIS A 33 -8.98 -10.94 0.78
C HIS A 33 -8.42 -9.51 0.78
N SER A 34 -7.93 -9.04 -0.37
CA SER A 34 -7.43 -7.69 -0.54
C SER A 34 -8.16 -6.99 -1.66
N ASN A 35 -8.49 -5.72 -1.48
CA ASN A 35 -9.09 -4.90 -2.52
C ASN A 35 -8.54 -3.48 -2.52
N ALA A 36 -8.68 -2.81 -3.67
CA ALA A 36 -8.42 -1.40 -3.84
C ALA A 36 -9.69 -0.72 -4.34
N GLN A 37 -10.29 0.10 -3.52
CA GLN A 37 -11.52 0.82 -3.82
C GLN A 37 -11.22 2.28 -4.16
N PHE A 38 -12.08 2.89 -4.97
CA PHE A 38 -12.08 4.31 -5.23
C PHE A 38 -13.46 4.92 -5.15
N SER A 39 -13.50 6.22 -4.87
CA SER A 39 -14.73 7.00 -4.85
C SER A 39 -14.47 8.37 -5.49
N VAL A 40 -15.34 8.78 -6.39
CA VAL A 40 -15.27 10.07 -7.10
C VAL A 40 -16.64 10.74 -7.12
N ARG A 41 -16.68 12.07 -6.99
CA ARG A 41 -17.90 12.86 -7.05
C ARG A 41 -18.42 12.90 -8.49
N HIS A 42 -19.74 12.72 -8.67
CA HIS A 42 -20.42 12.77 -9.95
C HIS A 42 -21.52 13.84 -9.93
N LEU A 43 -21.47 14.78 -10.87
CA LEU A 43 -22.40 15.92 -11.05
C LEU A 43 -22.59 16.77 -9.78
N GLY A 44 -21.61 16.80 -8.88
CA GLY A 44 -21.74 17.49 -7.60
C GLY A 44 -22.72 16.84 -6.59
N ILE A 45 -23.48 15.78 -6.95
CA ILE A 45 -24.62 15.28 -6.17
C ILE A 45 -24.46 13.89 -5.57
N SER A 46 -23.66 13.00 -6.18
CA SER A 46 -23.46 11.61 -5.72
C SER A 46 -22.02 11.19 -5.81
N ASN A 47 -21.67 10.06 -5.20
CA ASN A 47 -20.37 9.43 -5.37
C ASN A 47 -20.52 8.15 -6.20
N VAL A 48 -19.74 8.05 -7.26
CA VAL A 48 -19.50 6.79 -7.94
C VAL A 48 -18.39 6.07 -7.20
N GLN A 49 -18.62 4.80 -6.88
CA GLN A 49 -17.65 3.90 -6.27
C GLN A 49 -17.31 2.77 -7.25
N GLY A 50 -16.07 2.32 -7.19
CA GLY A 50 -15.60 1.15 -7.90
C GLY A 50 -14.44 0.50 -7.15
N GLU A 51 -14.07 -0.68 -7.60
CA GLU A 51 -12.96 -1.43 -7.03
C GLU A 51 -12.13 -2.11 -8.12
N PHE A 52 -10.89 -2.44 -7.76
CA PHE A 52 -10.05 -3.34 -8.53
C PHE A 52 -9.95 -4.65 -7.76
N THR A 53 -10.41 -5.74 -8.36
CA THR A 53 -10.52 -7.05 -7.72
C THR A 53 -9.22 -7.86 -7.78
N LYS A 54 -8.21 -7.40 -8.53
CA LYS A 54 -6.91 -8.06 -8.64
C LYS A 54 -5.79 -7.16 -8.17
N VAL A 55 -5.48 -7.30 -6.88
CA VAL A 55 -4.39 -6.61 -6.19
C VAL A 55 -3.32 -7.65 -5.84
N SER A 56 -2.07 -7.30 -6.03
CA SER A 56 -0.92 -8.13 -5.66
C SER A 56 0.20 -7.28 -5.09
N GLY A 57 1.12 -7.89 -4.35
CA GLY A 57 2.25 -7.15 -3.80
C GLY A 57 2.99 -7.88 -2.70
N THR A 58 4.06 -7.24 -2.26
CA THR A 58 4.95 -7.72 -1.21
C THR A 58 5.20 -6.62 -0.20
N VAL A 59 5.13 -6.98 1.07
CA VAL A 59 5.50 -6.12 2.20
C VAL A 59 6.68 -6.78 2.92
N ASN A 60 7.83 -6.10 2.98
CA ASN A 60 8.91 -6.46 3.90
C ASN A 60 8.71 -5.64 5.16
N LEU A 61 8.25 -6.29 6.21
CA LEU A 61 7.85 -5.65 7.45
C LEU A 61 8.93 -5.81 8.51
N ASP A 62 9.38 -4.71 9.07
CA ASP A 62 10.18 -4.66 10.28
C ASP A 62 9.26 -4.36 11.47
N ASP A 63 9.05 -5.35 12.33
CA ASP A 63 8.16 -5.23 13.49
C ASP A 63 8.71 -4.35 14.61
N GLN A 64 10.01 -4.04 14.59
CA GLN A 64 10.65 -3.19 15.61
C GLN A 64 10.72 -1.73 15.15
N ASP A 65 10.89 -1.52 13.84
CA ASP A 65 11.03 -0.19 13.26
C ASP A 65 10.31 -0.13 11.91
N VAL A 66 9.05 0.26 11.93
CA VAL A 66 8.20 0.34 10.73
C VAL A 66 8.81 1.22 9.63
N SER A 67 9.70 2.16 9.98
CA SER A 67 10.38 3.02 9.00
C SER A 67 11.33 2.26 8.08
N LYS A 68 11.75 1.06 8.46
CA LYS A 68 12.59 0.15 7.66
C LYS A 68 11.77 -0.81 6.78
N SER A 69 10.45 -0.77 6.93
CA SER A 69 9.56 -1.57 6.10
C SER A 69 9.45 -1.01 4.69
N THR A 70 9.16 -1.91 3.74
CA THR A 70 8.94 -1.54 2.33
C THR A 70 7.69 -2.21 1.78
N VAL A 71 6.99 -1.51 0.88
CA VAL A 71 5.79 -1.99 0.20
C VAL A 71 5.96 -1.84 -1.30
N ASN A 72 5.69 -2.92 -2.04
CA ASN A 72 5.56 -2.93 -3.49
C ASN A 72 4.22 -3.56 -3.83
N ALA A 73 3.37 -2.84 -4.55
CA ALA A 73 2.04 -3.30 -4.93
C ALA A 73 1.76 -3.05 -6.42
N SER A 74 0.92 -3.90 -6.97
CA SER A 74 0.45 -3.80 -8.35
C SER A 74 -1.03 -4.16 -8.43
N ILE A 75 -1.77 -3.45 -9.28
CA ILE A 75 -3.18 -3.65 -9.56
C ILE A 75 -3.33 -3.93 -11.06
N ASP A 76 -4.07 -4.98 -11.42
CA ASP A 76 -4.53 -5.23 -12.78
C ASP A 76 -5.72 -4.31 -13.09
N VAL A 77 -5.53 -3.31 -13.97
CA VAL A 77 -6.55 -2.31 -14.29
C VAL A 77 -7.77 -2.95 -14.97
N ALA A 78 -7.59 -4.04 -15.71
CA ALA A 78 -8.68 -4.77 -16.33
C ALA A 78 -9.67 -5.38 -15.31
N SER A 79 -9.25 -5.52 -14.04
CA SER A 79 -10.08 -6.02 -12.94
C SER A 79 -11.04 -4.99 -12.34
N LEU A 80 -11.13 -3.80 -12.93
CA LEU A 80 -12.03 -2.73 -12.52
C LEU A 80 -13.49 -3.18 -12.62
N ASP A 81 -14.25 -2.94 -11.55
CA ASP A 81 -15.66 -3.20 -11.41
C ASP A 81 -16.36 -2.06 -10.65
N THR A 82 -17.36 -1.45 -11.27
CA THR A 82 -18.25 -0.46 -10.65
C THR A 82 -19.68 -0.97 -10.55
N ARG A 83 -19.93 -2.26 -10.82
CA ARG A 83 -21.25 -2.94 -10.90
C ARG A 83 -22.13 -2.44 -12.03
N VAL A 84 -21.57 -1.71 -13.01
CA VAL A 84 -22.28 -1.20 -14.20
C VAL A 84 -21.37 -1.40 -15.40
N GLN A 85 -21.64 -2.44 -16.21
CA GLN A 85 -20.79 -2.86 -17.32
C GLN A 85 -20.44 -1.72 -18.30
N HIS A 86 -21.44 -0.96 -18.75
CA HIS A 86 -21.22 0.16 -19.66
C HIS A 86 -20.22 1.18 -19.07
N ARG A 87 -20.31 1.48 -17.76
CA ARG A 87 -19.37 2.38 -17.12
C ARG A 87 -17.98 1.76 -17.01
N ASP A 88 -17.89 0.48 -16.73
CA ASP A 88 -16.61 -0.24 -16.67
C ASP A 88 -15.91 -0.24 -18.03
N ASP A 89 -16.67 -0.41 -19.11
CA ASP A 89 -16.15 -0.35 -20.47
C ASP A 89 -15.60 1.05 -20.80
N ASP A 90 -16.32 2.11 -20.44
CA ASP A 90 -15.89 3.50 -20.64
C ASP A 90 -14.66 3.82 -19.77
N LEU A 91 -14.66 3.43 -18.50
CA LEU A 91 -13.51 3.63 -17.63
C LEU A 91 -12.26 2.90 -18.12
N LYS A 92 -12.39 1.72 -18.73
CA LYS A 92 -11.28 0.95 -19.32
C LYS A 92 -10.78 1.52 -20.65
N SER A 93 -11.57 2.37 -21.32
CA SER A 93 -11.22 2.99 -22.60
C SER A 93 -10.14 4.08 -22.44
N ASP A 94 -9.74 4.67 -23.57
CA ASP A 94 -8.79 5.78 -23.63
C ASP A 94 -9.34 7.11 -23.08
N HIS A 95 -10.63 7.16 -22.75
CA HIS A 95 -11.22 8.28 -22.00
C HIS A 95 -10.66 8.38 -20.57
N PHE A 96 -10.32 7.24 -19.93
CA PHE A 96 -9.91 7.21 -18.53
C PHE A 96 -8.63 6.41 -18.28
N PHE A 97 -8.72 5.09 -18.06
CA PHE A 97 -7.56 4.29 -17.67
C PHE A 97 -6.70 3.83 -18.85
N ASP A 98 -7.24 3.81 -20.07
CA ASP A 98 -6.58 3.33 -21.31
C ASP A 98 -5.84 1.99 -21.06
N VAL A 99 -6.62 0.97 -20.66
CA VAL A 99 -6.08 -0.34 -20.21
C VAL A 99 -5.19 -0.97 -21.29
N ALA A 100 -5.46 -0.68 -22.56
CA ALA A 100 -4.67 -1.20 -23.68
C ALA A 100 -3.22 -0.69 -23.65
N LYS A 101 -2.98 0.53 -23.16
CA LYS A 101 -1.65 1.12 -23.02
C LYS A 101 -1.10 1.01 -21.61
N PHE A 102 -1.97 1.11 -20.60
CA PHE A 102 -1.60 1.17 -19.18
C PHE A 102 -2.31 0.07 -18.37
N PRO A 103 -1.96 -1.21 -18.57
CA PRO A 103 -2.67 -2.34 -17.97
C PRO A 103 -2.50 -2.47 -16.46
N THR A 104 -1.53 -1.75 -15.87
CA THR A 104 -1.21 -1.87 -14.46
C THR A 104 -1.08 -0.52 -13.77
N ILE A 105 -1.56 -0.46 -12.51
CA ILE A 105 -1.23 0.59 -11.55
C ILE A 105 -0.17 0.01 -10.61
N THR A 106 0.89 0.76 -10.29
CA THR A 106 1.94 0.28 -9.38
C THR A 106 2.21 1.31 -8.28
N PHE A 107 2.57 0.80 -7.11
CA PHE A 107 3.02 1.61 -5.98
C PHE A 107 4.28 1.03 -5.38
N GLN A 108 5.27 1.89 -5.12
CA GLN A 108 6.50 1.55 -4.40
C GLN A 108 6.73 2.56 -3.29
N SER A 109 6.74 2.09 -2.03
CA SER A 109 7.01 2.97 -0.89
C SER A 109 8.44 3.49 -0.92
N THR A 110 8.61 4.78 -0.60
CA THR A 110 9.92 5.44 -0.46
C THR A 110 10.20 5.82 0.99
N LYS A 111 9.14 6.02 1.79
CA LYS A 111 9.25 6.42 3.19
C LYS A 111 8.03 5.94 3.97
N ILE A 112 8.26 5.39 5.15
CA ILE A 112 7.20 5.08 6.12
C ILE A 112 7.56 5.74 7.44
N VAL A 113 6.60 6.46 8.04
CA VAL A 113 6.77 7.17 9.31
C VAL A 113 5.64 6.78 10.24
N SER A 114 5.96 6.18 11.38
CA SER A 114 4.96 5.91 12.41
C SER A 114 4.37 7.22 12.94
N THR A 115 3.05 7.24 13.11
CA THR A 115 2.31 8.35 13.71
C THR A 115 1.74 8.00 15.08
N GLY A 116 2.05 6.81 15.58
CA GLY A 116 1.64 6.28 16.89
C GLY A 116 0.61 5.16 16.77
N ASP A 117 0.48 4.35 17.81
CA ASP A 117 -0.58 3.33 18.06
C ASP A 117 -1.12 2.58 16.82
N GLY A 118 -0.22 1.95 16.06
CA GLY A 118 -0.60 1.17 14.89
C GLY A 118 -1.00 2.01 13.67
N THR A 119 -0.59 3.28 13.62
CA THR A 119 -0.80 4.16 12.47
C THR A 119 0.52 4.65 11.88
N ALA A 120 0.54 4.93 10.57
CA ALA A 120 1.70 5.44 9.86
C ALA A 120 1.30 6.30 8.64
N LYS A 121 2.21 7.17 8.23
CA LYS A 121 2.18 7.77 6.89
C LYS A 121 3.14 7.01 6.00
N MET A 122 2.63 6.49 4.88
CA MET A 122 3.42 5.79 3.87
C MET A 122 3.46 6.64 2.60
N THR A 123 4.63 7.18 2.29
CA THR A 123 4.89 7.93 1.06
C THR A 123 5.56 7.02 0.05
N GLY A 124 5.20 7.17 -1.22
CA GLY A 124 5.77 6.38 -2.30
C GLY A 124 5.42 6.86 -3.69
N SER A 125 6.02 6.23 -4.67
CA SER A 125 5.79 6.48 -6.08
C SER A 125 4.56 5.69 -6.56
N LEU A 126 3.49 6.37 -6.90
CA LEU A 126 2.30 5.81 -7.55
C LEU A 126 2.42 6.05 -9.06
N THR A 127 2.40 4.97 -9.83
CA THR A 127 2.29 5.06 -11.29
C THR A 127 0.87 4.67 -11.71
N LEU A 128 0.17 5.60 -12.34
CA LEU A 128 -1.20 5.48 -12.78
C LEU A 128 -1.32 6.12 -14.16
N HIS A 129 -1.96 5.46 -15.12
CA HIS A 129 -2.13 5.96 -16.49
C HIS A 129 -0.79 6.42 -17.12
N GLY A 130 0.29 5.67 -16.87
CA GLY A 130 1.65 5.96 -17.33
C GLY A 130 2.36 7.13 -16.66
N VAL A 131 1.71 7.84 -15.73
CA VAL A 131 2.29 8.98 -14.99
C VAL A 131 2.67 8.55 -13.58
N THR A 132 3.88 8.89 -13.14
CA THR A 132 4.36 8.61 -11.78
C THR A 132 4.35 9.89 -10.95
N LYS A 133 3.73 9.82 -9.78
CA LYS A 133 3.67 10.90 -8.78
C LYS A 133 3.97 10.35 -7.39
N GLU A 134 4.51 11.21 -6.54
CA GLU A 134 4.62 10.91 -5.11
C GLU A 134 3.25 11.07 -4.45
N VAL A 135 2.83 10.03 -3.71
CA VAL A 135 1.55 10.00 -2.98
C VAL A 135 1.81 9.52 -1.56
N THR A 136 1.09 10.09 -0.60
CA THR A 136 1.14 9.67 0.80
C THR A 136 -0.19 9.06 1.22
N PHE A 137 -0.14 7.84 1.75
CA PHE A 137 -1.26 7.14 2.36
C PHE A 137 -1.23 7.30 3.88
N ASP A 138 -2.39 7.51 4.47
CA ASP A 138 -2.62 7.27 5.89
C ASP A 138 -2.92 5.79 6.08
N VAL A 139 -2.08 5.11 6.87
CA VAL A 139 -2.12 3.65 7.07
C VAL A 139 -2.54 3.34 8.50
N THR A 140 -3.44 2.38 8.66
CA THR A 140 -3.78 1.74 9.93
C THR A 140 -3.37 0.28 9.88
N GLY A 141 -2.61 -0.16 10.86
CA GLY A 141 -2.02 -1.50 10.89
C GLY A 141 -0.48 -1.47 10.82
N PRO A 142 0.18 -2.60 10.59
CA PRO A 142 -0.44 -3.91 10.45
C PRO A 142 -1.03 -4.41 11.78
N THR A 143 -2.08 -5.22 11.72
CA THR A 143 -2.63 -5.90 12.90
C THR A 143 -1.58 -6.82 13.54
N LYS A 144 -1.81 -7.29 14.76
CA LYS A 144 -1.02 -8.38 15.31
C LYS A 144 -1.14 -9.61 14.41
N PRO A 145 -0.07 -10.43 14.28
CA PRO A 145 -0.15 -11.65 13.49
C PRO A 145 -1.12 -12.63 14.13
N ILE A 146 -1.92 -13.28 13.31
CA ILE A 146 -2.79 -14.39 13.71
C ILE A 146 -2.35 -15.66 12.97
N GLN A 147 -2.31 -16.77 13.69
CA GLN A 147 -2.05 -18.09 13.12
C GLN A 147 -3.37 -18.73 12.72
N VAL A 148 -3.51 -19.11 11.46
CA VAL A 148 -4.65 -19.86 10.92
C VAL A 148 -4.16 -21.14 10.24
N MET A 149 -5.08 -22.03 9.82
CA MET A 149 -4.69 -23.33 9.23
C MET A 149 -3.71 -23.22 8.06
N ASN A 150 -3.80 -22.15 7.27
CA ASN A 150 -3.01 -21.95 6.05
C ASN A 150 -1.88 -20.92 6.21
N GLY A 151 -1.40 -20.71 7.44
CA GLY A 151 -0.25 -19.84 7.71
C GLY A 151 -0.55 -18.66 8.62
N THR A 152 0.41 -17.78 8.78
CA THR A 152 0.29 -16.58 9.61
C THR A 152 -0.22 -15.43 8.76
N ARG A 153 -1.21 -14.69 9.24
CA ARG A 153 -1.85 -13.58 8.53
C ARG A 153 -1.83 -12.29 9.33
N ARG A 154 -1.87 -11.18 8.63
CA ARG A 154 -2.05 -9.81 9.15
C ARG A 154 -2.93 -9.00 8.22
N GLY A 155 -3.55 -7.95 8.74
CA GLY A 155 -4.31 -6.98 7.96
C GLY A 155 -3.79 -5.57 8.13
N ALA A 156 -4.02 -4.74 7.12
CA ALA A 156 -3.80 -3.30 7.15
C ALA A 156 -4.81 -2.59 6.25
N SER A 157 -5.16 -1.37 6.58
CA SER A 157 -5.93 -0.50 5.69
C SER A 157 -5.15 0.79 5.39
N ALA A 158 -5.41 1.38 4.24
CA ALA A 158 -4.79 2.65 3.86
C ALA A 158 -5.76 3.52 3.08
N ILE A 159 -5.64 4.83 3.26
CA ILE A 159 -6.47 5.81 2.57
C ILE A 159 -5.63 6.97 2.06
N THR A 160 -5.99 7.48 0.87
CA THR A 160 -5.42 8.72 0.32
C THR A 160 -6.42 9.41 -0.59
N LYS A 161 -6.09 10.64 -0.99
CA LYS A 161 -6.79 11.37 -2.04
C LYS A 161 -5.79 11.81 -3.09
N ILE A 162 -6.14 11.65 -4.35
CA ILE A 162 -5.35 12.13 -5.48
C ILE A 162 -6.21 13.04 -6.37
N ASN A 163 -5.57 13.88 -7.15
CA ASN A 163 -6.23 14.54 -8.28
C ASN A 163 -6.01 13.69 -9.54
N ARG A 164 -7.10 13.24 -10.19
CA ARG A 164 -7.03 12.39 -11.38
C ARG A 164 -6.35 13.08 -12.58
N GLN A 165 -6.48 14.40 -12.67
CA GLN A 165 -5.86 15.17 -13.75
C GLN A 165 -4.33 15.19 -13.66
N ASP A 166 -3.76 15.10 -12.44
CA ASP A 166 -2.31 14.98 -12.24
C ASP A 166 -1.72 13.72 -12.89
N PHE A 167 -2.57 12.73 -13.19
CA PHE A 167 -2.22 11.49 -13.87
C PHE A 167 -2.71 11.45 -15.33
N GLY A 168 -3.08 12.60 -15.89
CA GLY A 168 -3.49 12.72 -17.29
C GLY A 168 -4.92 12.26 -17.60
N MET A 169 -5.72 11.91 -16.58
CA MET A 169 -7.12 11.55 -16.76
C MET A 169 -8.00 12.80 -16.77
N VAL A 170 -8.08 13.45 -17.93
CA VAL A 170 -8.69 14.79 -18.12
C VAL A 170 -10.07 14.75 -18.80
N TYR A 171 -10.63 13.55 -19.06
CA TYR A 171 -11.94 13.45 -19.68
C TYR A 171 -13.05 13.95 -18.73
N MET A 172 -14.07 14.63 -19.28
CA MET A 172 -15.19 15.23 -18.53
C MET A 172 -14.74 16.17 -17.39
N THR A 173 -13.77 17.05 -17.67
CA THR A 173 -13.31 18.09 -16.72
C THR A 173 -14.14 19.37 -16.79
N ASN A 174 -15.16 19.43 -17.67
CA ASN A 174 -16.01 20.62 -17.84
C ASN A 174 -16.94 20.78 -16.61
N ASN A 175 -17.15 22.04 -16.23
CA ASN A 175 -18.11 22.37 -15.20
C ASN A 175 -19.55 22.41 -15.77
N LEU A 176 -20.49 22.04 -14.92
CA LEU A 176 -21.91 22.22 -15.15
C LEU A 176 -22.28 23.72 -15.10
N PRO A 177 -23.44 24.12 -15.63
CA PRO A 177 -23.91 25.51 -15.57
C PRO A 177 -23.96 26.09 -14.14
N GLY A 178 -24.04 25.24 -13.10
CA GLY A 178 -24.00 25.62 -11.67
C GLY A 178 -22.59 25.75 -11.08
N GLY A 179 -21.55 25.46 -11.85
CA GLY A 179 -20.15 25.49 -11.40
C GLY A 179 -19.60 24.17 -10.84
N ASP A 180 -20.46 23.17 -10.62
CA ASP A 180 -20.03 21.84 -10.20
C ASP A 180 -19.33 21.09 -11.35
N GLU A 181 -18.38 20.24 -10.99
CA GLU A 181 -17.67 19.36 -11.96
C GLU A 181 -18.60 18.23 -12.43
N MET A 182 -18.54 17.87 -13.72
CA MET A 182 -19.24 16.67 -14.22
C MET A 182 -18.70 15.40 -13.54
N ILE A 183 -17.39 15.29 -13.47
CA ILE A 183 -16.69 14.26 -12.70
C ILE A 183 -15.65 14.96 -11.84
N GLY A 184 -15.74 14.79 -10.52
CA GLY A 184 -14.82 15.42 -9.58
C GLY A 184 -13.37 15.06 -9.85
N ASP A 185 -12.48 16.00 -9.66
CA ASP A 185 -11.04 15.80 -9.85
C ASP A 185 -10.41 15.00 -8.70
N THR A 186 -10.97 15.17 -7.50
CA THR A 186 -10.49 14.43 -6.32
C THR A 186 -11.07 13.03 -6.28
N VAL A 187 -10.17 12.05 -6.32
CA VAL A 187 -10.49 10.62 -6.13
C VAL A 187 -9.98 10.17 -4.77
N THR A 188 -10.88 9.66 -3.94
CA THR A 188 -10.50 8.98 -2.69
C THR A 188 -10.18 7.53 -3.00
N ILE A 189 -9.01 7.05 -2.55
CA ILE A 189 -8.56 5.66 -2.67
C ILE A 189 -8.57 5.04 -1.28
N THR A 190 -9.19 3.88 -1.14
CA THR A 190 -9.22 3.08 0.09
C THR A 190 -8.72 1.67 -0.21
N LEU A 191 -7.77 1.21 0.59
CA LEU A 191 -7.18 -0.11 0.48
C LEU A 191 -7.51 -0.90 1.74
N ASP A 192 -8.04 -2.11 1.58
CA ASP A 192 -8.15 -3.12 2.64
C ASP A 192 -7.33 -4.33 2.23
N ILE A 193 -6.32 -4.64 3.04
CA ILE A 193 -5.28 -5.59 2.66
C ILE A 193 -5.17 -6.68 3.72
N GLU A 194 -5.24 -7.92 3.27
CA GLU A 194 -4.78 -9.07 4.02
C GLU A 194 -3.47 -9.57 3.43
N MET A 195 -2.54 -9.98 4.30
CA MET A 195 -1.23 -10.48 3.88
C MET A 195 -0.87 -11.76 4.62
N VAL A 196 -0.20 -12.65 3.90
CA VAL A 196 0.25 -13.96 4.38
C VAL A 196 1.76 -13.96 4.50
N LYS A 197 2.27 -14.49 5.61
CA LYS A 197 3.71 -14.64 5.83
C LYS A 197 4.30 -15.66 4.86
N LYS A 198 5.40 -15.31 4.22
CA LYS A 198 6.22 -16.23 3.41
C LYS A 198 7.25 -16.96 4.23
#